data_913f6b47c4418ce2b81d5625b6f18409
#
_entry.id   913f6b47c4418ce2b81d5625b6f18409
#
_cell.length_a   1.000
_cell.length_b   1.000
_cell.length_c   1.000
_cell.angle_alpha   90.00
_cell.angle_beta   90.00
_cell.angle_gamma   90.00
#
_symmetry.space_group_name_H-M   'P 1'
#
loop_
_entity.id
_entity.type
_entity.pdbx_description
1 polymer ?
#
loop_
_entity_poly.entity_id
_entity_poly.type
_entity_poly.pdbx_seq_one_letter_code
_entity_poly.pdbx_strand_id
1 'polypeptide(L)'
;GALEHEKGVSVTKVEDAKQTIEVTREAFHREGLQSAWERVIAVVVQPGVEFGEDFVLPYHREEAQKLSHFIESQPMVYEAHSTDYQTREALTNLVRDHFAILKVGPGLTFSFREAVFALAMIENELLPVDQRSNVIQILDTVMVKHPEHWKKYYHGDETEQAFKRKYSLSDRARYYWVQPEVQDALVRLMKNLGSKVLPFSLLSQFVGETGLNAEQVVEWKIDKVLMDYLSACGGQLLRSSAGD
;
A
#
# COMPACT_ATOMS: atom_id res chain seq x y z
N GLY A 1 1.78 3.06 10.96
CA GLY A 1 1.54 4.41 10.48
C GLY A 1 2.84 5.14 10.26
N ALA A 2 2.95 5.97 9.23
CA ALA A 2 4.15 6.71 8.91
C ALA A 2 4.65 7.49 10.14
N LEU A 3 5.85 7.16 10.59
CA LEU A 3 6.56 7.90 11.64
C LEU A 3 7.17 9.16 11.01
N GLU A 4 6.77 10.31 11.49
CA GLU A 4 7.06 11.61 10.85
C GLU A 4 8.53 12.03 10.92
N HIS A 5 9.38 11.43 11.75
CA HIS A 5 10.75 11.93 12.00
C HIS A 5 11.84 10.88 12.30
N GLU A 6 11.57 9.59 12.29
CA GLU A 6 12.63 8.61 12.53
C GLU A 6 13.34 8.24 11.22
N LYS A 7 14.57 8.74 11.07
CA LYS A 7 15.48 8.37 9.97
C LYS A 7 16.01 6.93 10.07
N GLY A 8 15.48 6.12 10.97
CA GLY A 8 15.85 4.73 11.16
C GLY A 8 14.83 4.01 12.01
N VAL A 9 14.51 2.79 11.62
CA VAL A 9 13.67 1.86 12.36
C VAL A 9 14.57 0.74 12.90
N SER A 10 14.53 0.48 14.20
CA SER A 10 15.28 -0.62 14.78
C SER A 10 14.50 -1.93 14.66
N VAL A 11 15.18 -3.00 14.27
CA VAL A 11 14.63 -4.35 14.29
C VAL A 11 14.24 -4.73 15.73
N THR A 12 13.09 -5.37 15.90
CA THR A 12 12.65 -5.89 17.21
C THR A 12 13.73 -6.82 17.78
N LYS A 13 14.10 -6.63 19.03
CA LYS A 13 15.04 -7.52 19.71
C LYS A 13 14.37 -8.86 20.01
N VAL A 14 15.16 -9.94 20.00
CA VAL A 14 14.66 -11.29 20.31
C VAL A 14 14.04 -11.34 21.69
N GLU A 15 14.64 -10.65 22.66
CA GLU A 15 14.17 -10.59 24.05
C GLU A 15 12.78 -9.97 24.14
N ASP A 16 12.52 -8.91 23.36
CA ASP A 16 11.22 -8.21 23.34
C ASP A 16 10.15 -9.08 22.67
N ALA A 17 10.49 -9.77 21.57
CA ALA A 17 9.59 -10.73 20.92
C ALA A 17 9.22 -11.89 21.85
N LYS A 18 10.22 -12.45 22.53
CA LYS A 18 10.04 -13.53 23.54
C LYS A 18 9.14 -13.06 24.67
N GLN A 19 9.43 -11.90 25.24
CA GLN A 19 8.63 -11.32 26.32
C GLN A 19 7.18 -11.10 25.90
N THR A 20 6.96 -10.58 24.68
CA THR A 20 5.60 -10.38 24.13
C THR A 20 4.83 -11.69 24.07
N ILE A 21 5.46 -12.77 23.56
CA ILE A 21 4.86 -14.10 23.48
C ILE A 21 4.52 -14.63 24.89
N GLU A 22 5.45 -14.54 25.83
CA GLU A 22 5.27 -15.04 27.20
C GLU A 22 4.15 -14.30 27.94
N VAL A 23 4.22 -12.96 27.97
CA VAL A 23 3.20 -12.13 28.66
C VAL A 23 1.81 -12.35 28.08
N THR A 24 1.71 -12.45 26.74
CA THR A 24 0.43 -12.70 26.08
C THR A 24 -0.10 -14.09 26.43
N ARG A 25 0.74 -15.13 26.38
CA ARG A 25 0.36 -16.49 26.76
C ARG A 25 -0.11 -16.56 28.22
N GLU A 26 0.61 -15.92 29.14
CA GLU A 26 0.22 -15.88 30.56
C GLU A 26 -1.12 -15.17 30.76
N ALA A 27 -1.37 -14.08 30.03
CA ALA A 27 -2.67 -13.39 30.07
C ALA A 27 -3.81 -14.30 29.61
N PHE A 28 -3.66 -15.03 28.50
CA PHE A 28 -4.64 -16.01 28.04
C PHE A 28 -4.90 -17.11 29.08
N HIS A 29 -3.83 -17.62 29.70
CA HIS A 29 -3.94 -18.66 30.76
C HIS A 29 -4.65 -18.12 31.99
N ARG A 30 -4.32 -16.92 32.46
CA ARG A 30 -4.96 -16.28 33.62
C ARG A 30 -6.47 -16.08 33.43
N GLU A 31 -6.87 -15.78 32.21
CA GLU A 31 -8.31 -15.60 31.86
C GLU A 31 -9.01 -16.93 31.51
N GLY A 32 -8.36 -18.09 31.66
CA GLY A 32 -8.95 -19.40 31.35
C GLY A 32 -9.11 -19.66 29.83
N LEU A 33 -8.32 -18.99 28.98
CA LEU A 33 -8.45 -19.01 27.53
C LEU A 33 -7.35 -19.83 26.83
N GLN A 34 -6.91 -20.96 27.42
CA GLN A 34 -5.83 -21.79 26.88
C GLN A 34 -6.13 -22.27 25.45
N SER A 35 -7.37 -22.74 25.20
CA SER A 35 -7.77 -23.19 23.86
C SER A 35 -7.78 -22.07 22.81
N ALA A 36 -7.92 -20.81 23.23
CA ALA A 36 -7.81 -19.67 22.33
C ALA A 36 -6.32 -19.36 22.02
N TRP A 37 -5.44 -19.52 23.03
CA TRP A 37 -4.00 -19.40 22.81
C TRP A 37 -3.47 -20.39 21.77
N GLU A 38 -3.94 -21.64 21.79
CA GLU A 38 -3.56 -22.66 20.79
C GLU A 38 -3.86 -22.27 19.32
N ARG A 39 -4.72 -21.24 19.13
CA ARG A 39 -5.05 -20.70 17.81
C ARG A 39 -4.27 -19.43 17.45
N VAL A 40 -3.36 -18.97 18.31
CA VAL A 40 -2.46 -17.86 18.00
C VAL A 40 -1.39 -18.35 17.04
N ILE A 41 -1.37 -17.82 15.84
CA ILE A 41 -0.50 -18.29 14.74
C ILE A 41 0.66 -17.35 14.46
N ALA A 42 0.62 -16.11 14.93
CA ALA A 42 1.63 -15.11 14.62
C ALA A 42 1.84 -14.12 15.77
N VAL A 43 3.04 -13.53 15.80
CA VAL A 43 3.35 -12.35 16.61
C VAL A 43 3.84 -11.22 15.71
N VAL A 44 3.35 -10.01 15.98
CA VAL A 44 3.77 -8.80 15.24
C VAL A 44 5.13 -8.34 15.74
N VAL A 45 6.06 -8.14 14.82
CA VAL A 45 7.39 -7.60 15.09
C VAL A 45 7.80 -6.59 14.00
N GLN A 46 8.81 -5.76 14.32
CA GLN A 46 9.41 -4.83 13.37
C GLN A 46 10.65 -5.48 12.73
N PRO A 47 10.62 -5.81 11.42
CA PRO A 47 11.76 -6.43 10.73
C PRO A 47 12.79 -5.41 10.22
N GLY A 48 12.63 -4.12 10.49
CA GLY A 48 13.49 -3.06 9.97
C GLY A 48 12.95 -2.35 8.72
N VAL A 49 11.72 -2.64 8.31
CA VAL A 49 11.07 -1.96 7.17
C VAL A 49 10.16 -0.84 7.63
N GLU A 50 10.16 0.27 6.93
CA GLU A 50 9.22 1.37 7.14
C GLU A 50 9.15 2.23 5.88
N PHE A 51 8.15 3.08 5.78
CA PHE A 51 8.05 4.12 4.76
C PHE A 51 7.51 5.42 5.36
N GLY A 52 7.96 6.53 4.82
CA GLY A 52 7.53 7.86 5.21
C GLY A 52 6.61 8.50 4.19
N GLU A 53 6.77 9.80 4.00
CA GLU A 53 6.03 10.56 2.99
C GLU A 53 6.60 10.37 1.58
N ASP A 54 7.94 10.25 1.48
CA ASP A 54 8.72 10.21 0.23
C ASP A 54 9.95 9.30 0.29
N PHE A 55 10.03 8.43 1.29
CA PHE A 55 11.11 7.46 1.44
C PHE A 55 10.60 6.08 1.84
N VAL A 56 11.40 5.07 1.53
CA VAL A 56 11.18 3.67 1.93
C VAL A 56 12.47 3.15 2.55
N LEU A 57 12.37 2.55 3.72
CA LEU A 57 13.48 1.81 4.37
C LEU A 57 13.40 0.36 3.91
N PRO A 58 14.36 -0.12 3.11
CA PRO A 58 14.33 -1.47 2.56
C PRO A 58 14.65 -2.51 3.62
N TYR A 59 14.19 -3.74 3.39
CA TYR A 59 14.51 -4.88 4.23
C TYR A 59 15.98 -5.30 4.10
N HIS A 60 16.67 -5.44 5.23
CA HIS A 60 18.03 -5.93 5.35
C HIS A 60 18.07 -7.24 6.16
N ARG A 61 18.29 -8.38 5.49
CA ARG A 61 18.27 -9.71 6.10
C ARG A 61 19.20 -9.85 7.29
N GLU A 62 20.39 -9.26 7.17
CA GLU A 62 21.45 -9.35 8.18
C GLU A 62 21.02 -8.77 9.52
N GLU A 63 20.21 -7.71 9.49
CA GLU A 63 19.70 -7.05 10.69
C GLU A 63 18.62 -7.88 11.40
N ALA A 64 17.80 -8.61 10.63
CA ALA A 64 16.71 -9.44 11.13
C ALA A 64 17.11 -10.90 11.41
N GLN A 65 18.34 -11.32 11.11
CA GLN A 65 18.78 -12.71 11.18
C GLN A 65 18.56 -13.37 12.55
N LYS A 66 18.83 -12.66 13.64
CA LYS A 66 18.62 -13.19 15.01
C LYS A 66 17.13 -13.42 15.28
N LEU A 67 16.29 -12.51 14.80
CA LEU A 67 14.84 -12.59 14.95
C LEU A 67 14.30 -13.78 14.12
N SER A 68 14.73 -13.92 12.86
CA SER A 68 14.41 -15.06 12.00
C SER A 68 14.76 -16.40 12.66
N HIS A 69 15.97 -16.52 13.21
CA HIS A 69 16.43 -17.75 13.86
C HIS A 69 15.61 -18.10 15.13
N PHE A 70 15.23 -17.10 15.91
CA PHE A 70 14.44 -17.32 17.12
C PHE A 70 13.07 -17.95 16.82
N ILE A 71 12.37 -17.48 15.79
CA ILE A 71 11.01 -17.94 15.52
C ILE A 71 10.96 -19.40 15.02
N GLU A 72 12.06 -19.93 14.48
CA GLU A 72 12.14 -21.34 14.04
C GLU A 72 11.85 -22.33 15.17
N SER A 73 12.11 -21.95 16.42
CA SER A 73 11.84 -22.74 17.60
C SER A 73 10.44 -22.53 18.19
N GLN A 74 9.62 -21.66 17.61
CA GLN A 74 8.29 -21.30 18.12
C GLN A 74 7.19 -21.93 17.26
N PRO A 75 6.00 -22.22 17.82
CA PRO A 75 4.86 -22.77 17.09
C PRO A 75 4.08 -21.68 16.34
N MET A 76 4.72 -20.60 15.93
CA MET A 76 4.07 -19.46 15.26
C MET A 76 5.04 -18.80 14.28
N VAL A 77 4.54 -17.87 13.48
CA VAL A 77 5.30 -17.08 12.52
C VAL A 77 5.30 -15.60 12.89
N TYR A 78 6.07 -14.80 12.17
CA TYR A 78 6.01 -13.34 12.29
C TYR A 78 4.97 -12.73 11.34
N GLU A 79 4.32 -11.66 11.84
CA GLU A 79 3.61 -10.67 11.04
C GLU A 79 4.44 -9.40 10.96
N ALA A 80 4.76 -8.94 9.75
CA ALA A 80 5.45 -7.69 9.48
C ALA A 80 4.46 -6.60 9.05
N HIS A 81 4.56 -5.42 9.67
CA HIS A 81 3.83 -4.22 9.26
C HIS A 81 4.71 -3.32 8.39
N SER A 82 4.11 -2.30 7.76
CA SER A 82 4.80 -1.30 6.92
C SER A 82 5.61 -1.91 5.77
N THR A 83 5.14 -3.02 5.21
CA THR A 83 5.81 -3.70 4.09
C THR A 83 5.50 -3.07 2.74
N ASP A 84 4.72 -2.01 2.72
CA ASP A 84 4.37 -1.26 1.51
C ASP A 84 5.64 -0.76 0.79
N TYR A 85 5.59 -0.72 -0.53
CA TYR A 85 6.66 -0.21 -1.41
C TYR A 85 7.98 -1.00 -1.38
N GLN A 86 8.05 -2.14 -0.68
CA GLN A 86 9.20 -3.03 -0.73
C GLN A 86 9.33 -3.66 -2.13
N THR A 87 10.55 -3.94 -2.55
CA THR A 87 10.79 -4.68 -3.79
C THR A 87 10.30 -6.13 -3.65
N ARG A 88 9.98 -6.79 -4.77
CA ARG A 88 9.64 -8.23 -4.78
C ARG A 88 10.71 -9.08 -4.09
N GLU A 89 11.98 -8.76 -4.30
CA GLU A 89 13.08 -9.45 -3.65
C GLU A 89 13.05 -9.26 -2.12
N ALA A 90 12.84 -8.04 -1.64
CA ALA A 90 12.72 -7.74 -0.21
C ALA A 90 11.53 -8.49 0.43
N LEU A 91 10.35 -8.49 -0.24
CA LEU A 91 9.18 -9.26 0.21
C LEU A 91 9.47 -10.77 0.24
N THR A 92 10.14 -11.30 -0.78
CA THR A 92 10.55 -12.71 -0.83
C THR A 92 11.50 -13.06 0.31
N ASN A 93 12.44 -12.18 0.61
CA ASN A 93 13.37 -12.37 1.72
C ASN A 93 12.67 -12.31 3.07
N LEU A 94 11.71 -11.39 3.27
CA LEU A 94 10.86 -11.37 4.47
C LEU A 94 10.16 -12.73 4.68
N VAL A 95 9.51 -13.26 3.65
CA VAL A 95 8.83 -14.56 3.74
C VAL A 95 9.81 -15.69 4.07
N ARG A 96 10.98 -15.72 3.45
CA ARG A 96 12.05 -16.70 3.76
C ARG A 96 12.57 -16.61 5.18
N ASP A 97 12.54 -15.42 5.75
CA ASP A 97 12.98 -15.15 7.13
C ASP A 97 11.81 -15.25 8.13
N HIS A 98 10.75 -16.01 7.76
CA HIS A 98 9.59 -16.38 8.59
C HIS A 98 8.60 -15.25 8.89
N PHE A 99 8.66 -14.12 8.17
CA PHE A 99 7.60 -13.11 8.16
C PHE A 99 6.51 -13.56 7.18
N ALA A 100 5.73 -14.56 7.58
CA ALA A 100 4.76 -15.21 6.70
C ALA A 100 3.47 -14.40 6.49
N ILE A 101 3.23 -13.39 7.32
CA ILE A 101 2.12 -12.45 7.19
C ILE A 101 2.70 -11.07 6.90
N LEU A 102 2.46 -10.56 5.70
CA LEU A 102 2.91 -9.25 5.25
C LEU A 102 1.73 -8.30 5.17
N LYS A 103 1.73 -7.26 5.99
CA LYS A 103 0.65 -6.28 6.01
C LYS A 103 0.91 -5.19 4.98
N VAL A 104 0.01 -5.10 4.00
CA VAL A 104 -0.03 -4.04 2.99
C VAL A 104 -1.21 -3.11 3.24
N GLY A 105 -1.06 -1.83 2.99
CA GLY A 105 -2.09 -0.83 3.22
C GLY A 105 -2.04 0.30 2.18
N PRO A 106 -1.37 1.43 2.47
CA PRO A 106 -1.31 2.57 1.56
C PRO A 106 -0.83 2.24 0.16
N GLY A 107 0.06 1.26 -0.01
CA GLY A 107 0.59 0.88 -1.33
C GLY A 107 -0.49 0.49 -2.34
N LEU A 108 -1.57 -0.16 -1.90
CA LEU A 108 -2.69 -0.51 -2.78
C LEU A 108 -3.53 0.72 -3.18
N THR A 109 -3.85 1.57 -2.21
CA THR A 109 -4.63 2.79 -2.48
C THR A 109 -3.82 3.83 -3.25
N PHE A 110 -2.52 3.87 -3.00
CA PHE A 110 -1.57 4.67 -3.77
C PHE A 110 -1.53 4.23 -5.25
N SER A 111 -1.47 2.94 -5.50
CA SER A 111 -1.50 2.37 -6.85
C SER A 111 -2.81 2.70 -7.58
N PHE A 112 -3.96 2.62 -6.88
CA PHE A 112 -5.23 3.11 -7.40
C PHE A 112 -5.17 4.61 -7.75
N ARG A 113 -4.63 5.45 -6.85
CA ARG A 113 -4.46 6.89 -7.11
C ARG A 113 -3.56 7.15 -8.31
N GLU A 114 -2.44 6.43 -8.45
CA GLU A 114 -1.56 6.52 -9.63
C GLU A 114 -2.31 6.23 -10.92
N ALA A 115 -3.16 5.18 -10.93
CA ALA A 115 -3.98 4.83 -12.08
C ALA A 115 -4.95 5.98 -12.44
N VAL A 116 -5.69 6.49 -11.46
CA VAL A 116 -6.64 7.59 -11.66
C VAL A 116 -5.94 8.86 -12.14
N PHE A 117 -4.77 9.18 -11.60
CA PHE A 117 -4.00 10.37 -12.03
C PHE A 117 -3.46 10.20 -13.45
N ALA A 118 -2.96 9.02 -13.81
CA ALA A 118 -2.53 8.72 -15.18
C ALA A 118 -3.70 8.84 -16.17
N LEU A 119 -4.87 8.31 -15.82
CA LEU A 119 -6.09 8.43 -16.62
C LEU A 119 -6.55 9.89 -16.76
N ALA A 120 -6.44 10.70 -15.71
CA ALA A 120 -6.75 12.13 -15.78
C ALA A 120 -5.79 12.89 -16.71
N MET A 121 -4.50 12.52 -16.73
CA MET A 121 -3.54 13.06 -17.70
C MET A 121 -3.91 12.67 -19.15
N ILE A 122 -4.28 11.41 -19.36
CA ILE A 122 -4.76 10.93 -20.67
C ILE A 122 -6.04 11.67 -21.09
N GLU A 123 -7.00 11.84 -20.17
CA GLU A 123 -8.21 12.62 -20.42
C GLU A 123 -7.89 14.06 -20.87
N ASN A 124 -6.90 14.70 -20.22
CA ASN A 124 -6.49 16.05 -20.54
C ASN A 124 -5.96 16.21 -21.98
N GLU A 125 -5.33 15.17 -22.52
CA GLU A 125 -4.85 15.17 -23.91
C GLU A 125 -5.96 14.89 -24.92
N LEU A 126 -7.00 14.17 -24.52
CA LEU A 126 -8.06 13.71 -25.43
C LEU A 126 -9.27 14.66 -25.49
N LEU A 127 -9.51 15.45 -24.43
CA LEU A 127 -10.73 16.24 -24.29
C LEU A 127 -10.48 17.73 -24.05
N PRO A 128 -11.36 18.62 -24.57
CA PRO A 128 -11.33 20.04 -24.24
C PRO A 128 -11.62 20.27 -22.75
N VAL A 129 -11.13 21.39 -22.23
CA VAL A 129 -11.12 21.72 -20.79
C VAL A 129 -12.51 21.64 -20.13
N ASP A 130 -13.55 22.08 -20.80
CA ASP A 130 -14.94 22.14 -20.31
C ASP A 130 -15.59 20.73 -20.17
N GLN A 131 -15.01 19.72 -20.81
CA GLN A 131 -15.50 18.33 -20.75
C GLN A 131 -14.77 17.46 -19.74
N ARG A 132 -13.62 17.89 -19.22
CA ARG A 132 -12.77 17.10 -18.34
C ARG A 132 -13.42 16.83 -16.98
N SER A 133 -13.03 15.72 -16.37
CA SER A 133 -13.47 15.34 -15.03
C SER A 133 -12.90 16.23 -13.93
N ASN A 134 -11.71 16.77 -14.14
CA ASN A 134 -10.93 17.53 -13.16
C ASN A 134 -10.73 16.78 -11.81
N VAL A 135 -10.69 15.44 -11.85
CA VAL A 135 -10.68 14.59 -10.64
C VAL A 135 -9.55 14.93 -9.69
N ILE A 136 -8.35 15.28 -10.18
CA ILE A 136 -7.18 15.63 -9.34
C ILE A 136 -7.45 16.93 -8.56
N GLN A 137 -7.99 17.96 -9.23
CA GLN A 137 -8.32 19.25 -8.62
C GLN A 137 -9.47 19.12 -7.63
N ILE A 138 -10.49 18.34 -7.97
CA ILE A 138 -11.64 18.09 -7.10
C ILE A 138 -11.18 17.35 -5.83
N LEU A 139 -10.36 16.30 -5.96
CA LEU A 139 -9.80 15.59 -4.84
C LEU A 139 -9.01 16.52 -3.90
N ASP A 140 -8.10 17.33 -4.45
CA ASP A 140 -7.31 18.28 -3.64
C ASP A 140 -8.21 19.34 -2.96
N THR A 141 -9.21 19.87 -3.67
CA THR A 141 -10.18 20.82 -3.10
C THR A 141 -10.96 20.22 -1.94
N VAL A 142 -11.42 18.98 -2.08
CA VAL A 142 -12.14 18.26 -1.02
C VAL A 142 -11.23 17.98 0.17
N MET A 143 -9.96 17.60 -0.07
CA MET A 143 -8.97 17.42 1.00
C MET A 143 -8.70 18.72 1.76
N VAL A 144 -8.58 19.85 1.07
CA VAL A 144 -8.40 21.17 1.72
C VAL A 144 -9.63 21.55 2.55
N LYS A 145 -10.84 21.32 2.04
CA LYS A 145 -12.11 21.60 2.73
C LYS A 145 -12.31 20.72 3.97
N HIS A 146 -11.82 19.47 3.94
CA HIS A 146 -11.95 18.48 5.01
C HIS A 146 -10.58 17.99 5.47
N PRO A 147 -9.80 18.79 6.24
CA PRO A 147 -8.40 18.55 6.53
C PRO A 147 -8.12 17.50 7.63
N GLU A 148 -9.12 16.92 8.25
CA GLU A 148 -9.05 16.08 9.45
C GLU A 148 -8.18 14.81 9.25
N HIS A 149 -8.07 14.29 8.02
CA HIS A 149 -7.30 13.07 7.75
C HIS A 149 -5.86 13.30 7.33
N TRP A 150 -5.44 14.53 7.02
CA TRP A 150 -4.09 14.80 6.53
C TRP A 150 -3.35 15.92 7.29
N LYS A 151 -4.03 16.98 7.74
CA LYS A 151 -3.40 18.23 8.22
C LYS A 151 -2.41 18.02 9.39
N LYS A 152 -2.69 17.10 10.29
CA LYS A 152 -1.80 16.79 11.43
C LYS A 152 -0.55 15.99 11.05
N TYR A 153 -0.48 15.50 9.81
CA TYR A 153 0.60 14.65 9.32
C TYR A 153 1.45 15.33 8.25
N TYR A 154 0.84 16.18 7.43
CA TYR A 154 1.54 16.85 6.34
C TYR A 154 1.97 18.25 6.78
N HIS A 155 3.25 18.36 7.10
CA HIS A 155 3.89 19.62 7.51
C HIS A 155 4.56 20.29 6.31
N GLY A 156 4.92 21.58 6.47
CA GLY A 156 5.54 22.39 5.45
C GLY A 156 4.66 23.56 5.02
N ASP A 157 5.10 24.29 4.01
CA ASP A 157 4.33 25.37 3.40
C ASP A 157 3.15 24.84 2.56
N GLU A 158 2.36 25.73 1.98
CA GLU A 158 1.19 25.36 1.21
C GLU A 158 1.55 24.54 -0.04
N THR A 159 2.68 24.81 -0.68
CA THR A 159 3.17 24.08 -1.86
C THR A 159 3.57 22.64 -1.49
N GLU A 160 4.31 22.49 -0.39
CA GLU A 160 4.71 21.20 0.14
C GLU A 160 3.50 20.38 0.59
N GLN A 161 2.54 21.01 1.29
CA GLN A 161 1.30 20.33 1.68
C GLN A 161 0.46 19.93 0.47
N ALA A 162 0.35 20.79 -0.56
CA ALA A 162 -0.36 20.47 -1.80
C ALA A 162 0.32 19.32 -2.57
N PHE A 163 1.64 19.24 -2.56
CA PHE A 163 2.38 18.10 -3.10
C PHE A 163 2.06 16.81 -2.31
N LYS A 164 2.17 16.86 -0.98
CA LYS A 164 1.95 15.69 -0.10
C LYS A 164 0.52 15.16 -0.19
N ARG A 165 -0.50 16.02 -0.27
CA ARG A 165 -1.90 15.59 -0.46
C ARG A 165 -2.09 14.74 -1.72
N LYS A 166 -1.31 14.99 -2.76
CA LYS A 166 -1.40 14.30 -4.06
C LYS A 166 -0.42 13.13 -4.21
N TYR A 167 0.77 13.20 -3.58
CA TYR A 167 1.87 12.31 -3.92
C TYR A 167 2.55 11.59 -2.75
N SER A 168 2.22 11.92 -1.50
CA SER A 168 2.81 11.23 -0.35
C SER A 168 2.53 9.72 -0.37
N LEU A 169 3.55 8.91 -0.04
CA LEU A 169 3.44 7.46 0.09
C LEU A 169 2.48 7.04 1.21
N SER A 170 2.27 7.90 2.23
CA SER A 170 1.26 7.63 3.27
C SER A 170 -0.18 7.67 2.74
N ASP A 171 -0.36 8.17 1.51
CA ASP A 171 -1.59 8.17 0.70
C ASP A 171 -2.86 8.51 1.48
N ARG A 172 -2.86 9.67 2.16
CA ARG A 172 -4.03 10.11 2.92
C ARG A 172 -5.20 10.51 2.03
N ALA A 173 -4.99 10.65 0.72
CA ALA A 173 -6.05 10.78 -0.28
C ALA A 173 -7.06 9.63 -0.22
N ARG A 174 -6.65 8.43 0.25
CA ARG A 174 -7.51 7.24 0.36
C ARG A 174 -8.80 7.48 1.16
N TYR A 175 -8.81 8.39 2.12
CA TYR A 175 -9.98 8.68 2.93
C TYR A 175 -11.03 9.55 2.23
N TYR A 176 -10.67 10.12 1.07
CA TYR A 176 -11.52 11.07 0.33
C TYR A 176 -12.16 10.49 -0.93
N TRP A 177 -11.73 9.31 -1.38
CA TRP A 177 -12.35 8.65 -2.55
C TRP A 177 -13.84 8.40 -2.39
N VAL A 178 -14.35 8.30 -1.17
CA VAL A 178 -15.79 8.09 -0.85
C VAL A 178 -16.61 9.37 -0.80
N GLN A 179 -15.98 10.54 -0.93
CA GLN A 179 -16.69 11.81 -0.92
C GLN A 179 -17.50 11.99 -2.24
N PRO A 180 -18.76 12.46 -2.16
CA PRO A 180 -19.64 12.54 -3.33
C PRO A 180 -19.02 13.28 -4.51
N GLU A 181 -18.43 14.44 -4.29
CA GLU A 181 -17.80 15.26 -5.34
C GLU A 181 -16.65 14.50 -6.04
N VAL A 182 -15.88 13.71 -5.29
CA VAL A 182 -14.78 12.91 -5.84
C VAL A 182 -15.32 11.71 -6.61
N GLN A 183 -16.38 11.06 -6.11
CA GLN A 183 -17.05 9.97 -6.81
C GLN A 183 -17.64 10.44 -8.13
N ASP A 184 -18.33 11.58 -8.16
CA ASP A 184 -18.89 12.15 -9.38
C ASP A 184 -17.79 12.46 -10.42
N ALA A 185 -16.66 13.00 -9.96
CA ALA A 185 -15.52 13.27 -10.85
C ALA A 185 -14.89 11.97 -11.38
N LEU A 186 -14.78 10.93 -10.55
CA LEU A 186 -14.27 9.62 -10.96
C LEU A 186 -15.20 8.95 -11.98
N VAL A 187 -16.50 8.95 -11.75
CA VAL A 187 -17.50 8.45 -12.69
C VAL A 187 -17.42 9.20 -14.03
N ARG A 188 -17.27 10.53 -13.98
CA ARG A 188 -17.11 11.35 -15.20
C ARG A 188 -15.83 10.97 -15.94
N LEU A 189 -14.69 10.80 -15.25
CA LEU A 189 -13.43 10.36 -15.85
C LEU A 189 -13.60 9.04 -16.61
N MET A 190 -14.16 8.03 -15.94
CA MET A 190 -14.36 6.70 -16.53
C MET A 190 -15.32 6.73 -17.71
N LYS A 191 -16.39 7.52 -17.62
CA LYS A 191 -17.33 7.73 -18.73
C LYS A 191 -16.66 8.42 -19.93
N ASN A 192 -15.84 9.43 -19.69
CA ASN A 192 -15.14 10.18 -20.73
C ASN A 192 -14.17 9.30 -21.53
N LEU A 193 -13.42 8.43 -20.84
CA LEU A 193 -12.45 7.54 -21.48
C LEU A 193 -13.10 6.29 -22.10
N GLY A 194 -14.25 5.87 -21.57
CA GLY A 194 -15.03 4.73 -22.06
C GLY A 194 -14.31 3.39 -21.98
N SER A 195 -14.86 2.41 -22.69
CA SER A 195 -14.37 1.03 -22.70
C SER A 195 -13.39 0.70 -23.84
N LYS A 196 -13.09 1.67 -24.71
CA LYS A 196 -12.15 1.45 -25.82
C LYS A 196 -10.71 1.46 -25.31
N VAL A 197 -9.85 0.71 -25.99
CA VAL A 197 -8.40 0.76 -25.77
C VAL A 197 -7.92 2.20 -25.98
N LEU A 198 -7.18 2.71 -25.00
CA LEU A 198 -6.62 4.06 -25.02
C LEU A 198 -5.45 4.17 -25.99
N PRO A 199 -5.11 5.37 -26.48
CA PRO A 199 -4.01 5.55 -27.43
C PRO A 199 -2.69 5.02 -26.89
N PHE A 200 -1.99 4.24 -27.72
CA PHE A 200 -0.71 3.59 -27.38
C PHE A 200 0.30 4.57 -26.79
N SER A 201 0.50 5.73 -27.43
CA SER A 201 1.50 6.72 -26.99
C SER A 201 1.18 7.31 -25.60
N LEU A 202 -0.10 7.54 -25.29
CA LEU A 202 -0.51 8.06 -23.99
C LEU A 202 -0.40 6.99 -22.89
N LEU A 203 -0.78 5.75 -23.20
CA LEU A 203 -0.56 4.63 -22.28
C LEU A 203 0.92 4.41 -22.01
N SER A 204 1.77 4.43 -23.03
CA SER A 204 3.22 4.32 -22.86
C SER A 204 3.78 5.45 -21.99
N GLN A 205 3.33 6.70 -22.21
CA GLN A 205 3.82 7.87 -21.48
C GLN A 205 3.37 7.89 -20.02
N PHE A 206 2.09 7.62 -19.73
CA PHE A 206 1.51 7.86 -18.41
C PHE A 206 1.30 6.60 -17.57
N VAL A 207 1.20 5.42 -18.20
CA VAL A 207 0.90 4.15 -17.51
C VAL A 207 2.12 3.23 -17.47
N GLY A 208 2.90 3.18 -18.55
CA GLY A 208 4.04 2.27 -18.72
C GLY A 208 3.62 0.87 -19.19
N GLU A 209 2.37 0.70 -19.64
CA GLU A 209 1.80 -0.49 -20.26
C GLU A 209 0.90 -0.07 -21.40
N THR A 210 0.61 -0.94 -22.36
CA THR A 210 -0.16 -0.60 -23.56
C THR A 210 -1.28 -1.61 -23.83
N GLY A 211 -2.20 -1.27 -24.73
CA GLY A 211 -3.30 -2.16 -25.09
C GLY A 211 -4.44 -2.21 -24.05
N LEU A 212 -4.50 -1.26 -23.13
CA LEU A 212 -5.46 -1.22 -22.04
C LEU A 212 -6.57 -0.18 -22.28
N ASN A 213 -7.78 -0.45 -21.79
CA ASN A 213 -8.81 0.56 -21.58
C ASN A 213 -8.70 1.17 -20.16
N ALA A 214 -9.58 2.12 -19.80
CA ALA A 214 -9.50 2.83 -18.53
C ALA A 214 -9.64 1.91 -17.30
N GLU A 215 -10.57 0.95 -17.32
CA GLU A 215 -10.76 -0.02 -16.23
C GLU A 215 -9.53 -0.92 -16.08
N GLN A 216 -9.03 -1.43 -17.20
CA GLN A 216 -7.83 -2.27 -17.22
C GLN A 216 -6.56 -1.55 -16.72
N VAL A 217 -6.46 -0.24 -16.91
CA VAL A 217 -5.36 0.56 -16.32
C VAL A 217 -5.41 0.50 -14.79
N VAL A 218 -6.61 0.64 -14.21
CA VAL A 218 -6.79 0.57 -12.75
C VAL A 218 -6.45 -0.83 -12.25
N GLU A 219 -7.00 -1.86 -12.87
CA GLU A 219 -6.72 -3.26 -12.53
C GLU A 219 -5.22 -3.58 -12.62
N TRP A 220 -4.61 -3.24 -13.75
CA TRP A 220 -3.18 -3.49 -13.97
C TRP A 220 -2.27 -2.86 -12.91
N LYS A 221 -2.56 -1.60 -12.51
CA LYS A 221 -1.78 -0.91 -11.49
C LYS A 221 -1.90 -1.60 -10.12
N ILE A 222 -3.10 -2.04 -9.74
CA ILE A 222 -3.34 -2.74 -8.48
C ILE A 222 -2.74 -4.15 -8.53
N ASP A 223 -2.96 -4.88 -9.61
CA ASP A 223 -2.45 -6.23 -9.81
C ASP A 223 -0.93 -6.28 -9.73
N LYS A 224 -0.24 -5.26 -10.23
CA LYS A 224 1.22 -5.19 -10.14
C LYS A 224 1.70 -5.27 -8.69
N VAL A 225 1.05 -4.54 -7.76
CA VAL A 225 1.36 -4.59 -6.33
C VAL A 225 1.00 -5.95 -5.75
N LEU A 226 -0.21 -6.44 -6.03
CA LEU A 226 -0.68 -7.75 -5.53
C LEU A 226 0.23 -8.90 -6.00
N MET A 227 0.71 -8.85 -7.25
CA MET A 227 1.61 -9.85 -7.82
C MET A 227 2.96 -9.91 -7.11
N ASP A 228 3.48 -8.78 -6.63
CA ASP A 228 4.74 -8.76 -5.88
C ASP A 228 4.59 -9.49 -4.55
N TYR A 229 3.49 -9.26 -3.81
CA TYR A 229 3.16 -9.99 -2.58
C TYR A 229 2.87 -11.48 -2.84
N LEU A 230 2.02 -11.76 -3.82
CA LEU A 230 1.63 -13.13 -4.15
C LEU A 230 2.85 -13.97 -4.56
N SER A 231 3.72 -13.41 -5.41
CA SER A 231 4.95 -14.08 -5.84
C SER A 231 5.91 -14.32 -4.67
N ALA A 232 6.03 -13.35 -3.76
CA ALA A 232 6.84 -13.49 -2.56
C ALA A 232 6.36 -14.62 -1.65
N CYS A 233 5.05 -14.83 -1.56
CA CYS A 233 4.41 -15.91 -0.80
C CYS A 233 4.34 -17.25 -1.56
N GLY A 234 4.97 -17.37 -2.74
CA GLY A 234 4.96 -18.61 -3.55
C GLY A 234 3.65 -18.86 -4.30
N GLY A 235 2.76 -17.86 -4.37
CA GLY A 235 1.49 -17.94 -5.09
C GLY A 235 1.63 -17.57 -6.57
N GLN A 236 0.64 -17.99 -7.36
CA GLN A 236 0.45 -17.55 -8.75
C GLN A 236 -1.00 -17.09 -8.92
N LEU A 237 -1.21 -15.91 -9.51
CA LEU A 237 -2.56 -15.54 -9.94
C LEU A 237 -2.99 -16.48 -11.07
N LEU A 238 -4.03 -17.25 -10.84
CA LEU A 238 -4.78 -17.89 -11.92
C LEU A 238 -5.49 -16.74 -12.66
N ARG A 239 -4.89 -16.30 -13.77
CA ARG A 239 -5.64 -15.45 -14.71
C ARG A 239 -6.83 -16.29 -15.14
N SER A 240 -8.05 -15.87 -14.78
CA SER A 240 -9.23 -16.38 -15.45
C SER A 240 -9.02 -16.08 -16.93
N SER A 241 -8.84 -17.13 -17.73
CA SER A 241 -8.98 -17.05 -19.18
C SER A 241 -10.42 -16.57 -19.42
N ALA A 242 -10.59 -15.25 -19.54
CA ALA A 242 -11.80 -14.73 -20.16
C ALA A 242 -11.80 -15.29 -21.57
N GLY A 243 -12.82 -16.08 -21.85
CA GLY A 243 -12.93 -16.93 -23.01
C GLY A 243 -12.69 -16.22 -24.34
N ASP A 244 -12.17 -17.00 -25.24
CA ASP A 244 -12.18 -16.78 -26.68
C ASP A 244 -13.58 -16.42 -27.20
#